data_1c114e585f2d60edefb124ee8c8e98fe
#
_entry.id   1c114e585f2d60edefb124ee8c8e98fe
#
_cell.length_a   1.000
_cell.length_b   1.000
_cell.length_c   1.000
_cell.angle_alpha   90.00
_cell.angle_beta   90.00
_cell.angle_gamma   90.00
#
_symmetry.space_group_name_H-M   'P 1'
#
loop_
_entity.id
_entity.type
_entity.pdbx_description
1 polymer ?
#
loop_
_entity_poly.entity_id
_entity_poly.type
_entity_poly.pdbx_seq_one_letter_code
_entity_poly.pdbx_strand_id
1 'polypeptide(L)'
;MSLNRVIGAGGKIPWHLPEDFKWFKKMTMGNVIVMGRKTFESLGHPLPNRKNLILTRHPQRLIKSHPEIFGQYHEWRGGRYLKRAYQFHFSRLGEKQETEILIFNSLERLDPSEFPNDIFICGGADIYAQMLPRCSDLYLTLVKREVEGDAFFPPFEDRFVLAEEISDTPEFKILHYQHRSLKATAE
;
A
#
# COMPACT_ATOMS: atom_id res chain seq x y z
N MET A 1 -1.27 8.43 10.05
CA MET A 1 -1.98 8.03 11.30
C MET A 1 -2.32 9.25 12.13
N SER A 2 -3.34 9.16 13.00
CA SER A 2 -3.64 10.16 14.02
C SER A 2 -2.65 10.10 15.20
N LEU A 3 -2.75 11.03 16.18
CA LEU A 3 -1.90 11.03 17.37
C LEU A 3 -2.05 9.75 18.21
N ASN A 4 -3.24 9.18 18.28
CA ASN A 4 -3.53 7.90 18.93
C ASN A 4 -3.39 6.67 17.99
N ARG A 5 -2.61 6.81 16.89
CA ARG A 5 -2.23 5.76 15.93
C ARG A 5 -3.37 5.19 15.07
N VAL A 6 -4.56 5.74 15.09
CA VAL A 6 -5.64 5.31 14.20
C VAL A 6 -5.28 5.57 12.75
N ILE A 7 -5.57 4.59 11.87
CA ILE A 7 -5.40 4.66 10.41
C ILE A 7 -6.70 4.33 9.67
N GLY A 8 -7.73 3.88 10.39
CA GLY A 8 -9.02 3.52 9.80
C GLY A 8 -10.13 3.43 10.83
N ALA A 9 -11.35 3.67 10.37
CA ALA A 9 -12.59 3.51 11.12
C ALA A 9 -13.66 2.95 10.19
N GLY A 10 -14.24 1.78 10.53
CA GLY A 10 -15.28 1.14 9.71
C GLY A 10 -14.87 0.88 8.26
N GLY A 11 -13.59 0.58 8.01
CA GLY A 11 -13.04 0.32 6.68
C GLY A 11 -12.75 1.58 5.84
N LYS A 12 -12.77 2.78 6.41
CA LYS A 12 -12.47 4.05 5.73
C LYS A 12 -11.37 4.81 6.48
N ILE A 13 -10.68 5.70 5.77
CA ILE A 13 -9.78 6.69 6.40
C ILE A 13 -10.67 7.77 7.05
N PRO A 14 -10.53 8.04 8.38
CA PRO A 14 -11.45 8.90 9.13
C PRO A 14 -11.14 10.41 8.99
N TRP A 15 -10.40 10.80 7.96
CA TRP A 15 -10.12 12.20 7.61
C TRP A 15 -10.05 12.39 6.10
N HIS A 16 -10.15 13.63 5.68
CA HIS A 16 -9.98 14.01 4.29
C HIS A 16 -8.93 15.12 4.19
N LEU A 17 -7.76 14.79 3.65
CA LEU A 17 -6.59 15.67 3.51
C LEU A 17 -6.13 15.68 2.05
N PRO A 18 -6.63 16.61 1.21
CA PRO A 18 -6.34 16.61 -0.22
C PRO A 18 -4.85 16.72 -0.56
N GLU A 19 -4.07 17.47 0.24
CA GLU A 19 -2.63 17.64 0.05
C GLU A 19 -1.88 16.33 0.32
N ASP A 20 -2.28 15.58 1.34
CA ASP A 20 -1.72 14.25 1.63
C ASP A 20 -2.01 13.27 0.50
N PHE A 21 -3.23 13.26 -0.04
CA PHE A 21 -3.56 12.43 -1.21
C PHE A 21 -2.76 12.79 -2.45
N LYS A 22 -2.50 14.08 -2.70
CA LYS A 22 -1.65 14.55 -3.81
C LYS A 22 -0.22 14.08 -3.61
N TRP A 23 0.30 14.21 -2.39
CA TRP A 23 1.65 13.77 -2.04
C TRP A 23 1.79 12.25 -2.18
N PHE A 24 0.87 11.46 -1.62
CA PHE A 24 0.82 10.00 -1.78
C PHE A 24 0.79 9.59 -3.26
N LYS A 25 -0.06 10.25 -4.06
CA LYS A 25 -0.12 10.01 -5.50
C LYS A 25 1.24 10.28 -6.17
N LYS A 26 1.90 11.39 -5.85
CA LYS A 26 3.21 11.76 -6.40
C LYS A 26 4.27 10.70 -6.06
N MET A 27 4.35 10.26 -4.82
CA MET A 27 5.33 9.28 -4.35
C MET A 27 5.14 7.90 -4.99
N THR A 28 3.90 7.46 -5.15
CA THR A 28 3.59 6.10 -5.62
C THR A 28 3.43 5.99 -7.12
N MET A 29 3.39 7.09 -7.86
CA MET A 29 3.20 7.09 -9.31
C MET A 29 4.33 6.34 -10.04
N GLY A 30 3.97 5.44 -10.96
CA GLY A 30 4.92 4.62 -11.70
C GLY A 30 5.51 3.45 -10.90
N ASN A 31 5.18 3.33 -9.62
CA ASN A 31 5.75 2.36 -8.71
C ASN A 31 4.79 1.19 -8.41
N VAL A 32 5.28 0.26 -7.61
CA VAL A 32 4.50 -0.87 -7.10
C VAL A 32 3.86 -0.49 -5.77
N ILE A 33 2.57 -0.77 -5.62
CA ILE A 33 1.85 -0.59 -4.34
C ILE A 33 1.33 -1.93 -3.84
N VAL A 34 1.56 -2.21 -2.57
CA VAL A 34 1.13 -3.45 -1.91
C VAL A 34 0.10 -3.13 -0.85
N MET A 35 -1.06 -3.77 -0.91
CA MET A 35 -2.14 -3.55 0.04
C MET A 35 -2.90 -4.84 0.36
N GLY A 36 -3.52 -4.87 1.52
CA GLY A 36 -4.45 -5.93 1.89
C GLY A 36 -5.80 -5.78 1.20
N ARG A 37 -6.55 -6.88 1.11
CA ARG A 37 -7.89 -6.92 0.50
C ARG A 37 -8.82 -5.81 1.03
N LYS A 38 -8.92 -5.62 2.35
CA LYS A 38 -9.81 -4.60 2.94
C LYS A 38 -9.45 -3.18 2.50
N THR A 39 -8.17 -2.88 2.36
CA THR A 39 -7.69 -1.58 1.84
C THR A 39 -8.08 -1.41 0.38
N PHE A 40 -7.91 -2.45 -0.45
CA PHE A 40 -8.35 -2.43 -1.84
C PHE A 40 -9.86 -2.21 -1.97
N GLU A 41 -10.66 -2.94 -1.20
CA GLU A 41 -12.12 -2.80 -1.17
C GLU A 41 -12.55 -1.38 -0.72
N SER A 42 -11.84 -0.76 0.22
CA SER A 42 -12.14 0.60 0.67
C SER A 42 -11.82 1.67 -0.39
N LEU A 43 -10.85 1.42 -1.27
CA LEU A 43 -10.55 2.27 -2.43
C LEU A 43 -11.61 2.12 -3.54
N GLY A 44 -12.22 0.94 -3.65
CA GLY A 44 -13.24 0.62 -4.62
C GLY A 44 -12.74 0.41 -6.06
N HIS A 45 -11.47 0.68 -6.32
CA HIS A 45 -10.84 0.49 -7.63
C HIS A 45 -9.32 0.45 -7.52
N PRO A 46 -8.63 -0.19 -8.50
CA PRO A 46 -7.17 -0.13 -8.55
C PRO A 46 -6.68 1.29 -8.82
N LEU A 47 -5.54 1.63 -8.25
CA LEU A 47 -4.97 2.96 -8.41
C LEU A 47 -4.24 3.03 -9.77
N PRO A 48 -4.60 3.99 -10.64
CA PRO A 48 -4.05 4.07 -12.00
C PRO A 48 -2.57 4.45 -12.02
N ASN A 49 -1.86 4.04 -13.10
CA ASN A 49 -0.43 4.28 -13.31
C ASN A 49 0.46 3.72 -12.19
N ARG A 50 0.04 2.64 -11.57
CA ARG A 50 0.77 1.89 -10.53
C ARG A 50 0.50 0.41 -10.71
N LYS A 51 1.47 -0.42 -10.36
CA LYS A 51 1.23 -1.85 -10.27
C LYS A 51 0.59 -2.17 -8.92
N ASN A 52 -0.65 -2.66 -8.92
CA ASN A 52 -1.42 -2.92 -7.70
C ASN A 52 -1.23 -4.38 -7.27
N LEU A 53 -0.56 -4.61 -6.14
CA LEU A 53 -0.43 -5.93 -5.53
C LEU A 53 -1.39 -6.05 -4.35
N ILE A 54 -2.32 -7.00 -4.45
CA ILE A 54 -3.36 -7.23 -3.44
C ILE A 54 -3.08 -8.54 -2.71
N LEU A 55 -2.99 -8.45 -1.39
CA LEU A 55 -2.79 -9.60 -0.52
C LEU A 55 -4.11 -10.06 0.09
N THR A 56 -4.46 -11.34 -0.16
CA THR A 56 -5.64 -11.97 0.43
C THR A 56 -5.48 -13.47 0.55
N ARG A 57 -5.88 -14.04 1.68
CA ARG A 57 -5.93 -15.51 1.86
C ARG A 57 -6.95 -16.21 0.95
N HIS A 58 -7.88 -15.44 0.38
CA HIS A 58 -8.96 -15.97 -0.46
C HIS A 58 -9.06 -15.22 -1.81
N PRO A 59 -8.08 -15.40 -2.74
CA PRO A 59 -8.06 -14.72 -4.03
C PRO A 59 -9.34 -14.91 -4.85
N GLN A 60 -9.82 -16.15 -4.95
CA GLN A 60 -11.01 -16.47 -5.73
C GLN A 60 -12.29 -15.78 -5.18
N ARG A 61 -12.38 -15.58 -3.85
CA ARG A 61 -13.50 -14.84 -3.26
C ARG A 61 -13.45 -13.38 -3.66
N LEU A 62 -12.28 -12.75 -3.60
CA LEU A 62 -12.09 -11.35 -4.03
C LEU A 62 -12.46 -11.17 -5.50
N ILE A 63 -11.95 -12.06 -6.37
CA ILE A 63 -12.22 -12.03 -7.82
C ILE A 63 -13.73 -12.14 -8.09
N LYS A 64 -14.42 -13.08 -7.46
CA LYS A 64 -15.85 -13.31 -7.65
C LYS A 64 -16.72 -12.17 -7.11
N SER A 65 -16.27 -11.46 -6.07
CA SER A 65 -17.03 -10.35 -5.45
C SER A 65 -16.92 -9.02 -6.21
N HIS A 66 -15.98 -8.91 -7.16
CA HIS A 66 -15.74 -7.68 -7.93
C HIS A 66 -15.66 -7.97 -9.44
N PRO A 67 -16.75 -8.47 -10.04
CA PRO A 67 -16.76 -8.81 -11.47
C PRO A 67 -16.52 -7.60 -12.37
N GLU A 68 -16.85 -6.40 -11.93
CA GLU A 68 -16.61 -5.14 -12.63
C GLU A 68 -15.11 -4.81 -12.79
N ILE A 69 -14.26 -5.35 -11.89
CA ILE A 69 -12.80 -5.18 -11.93
C ILE A 69 -12.13 -6.39 -12.58
N PHE A 70 -12.61 -7.59 -12.26
CA PHE A 70 -11.97 -8.86 -12.62
C PHE A 70 -12.75 -9.67 -13.65
N GLY A 71 -13.84 -9.14 -14.21
CA GLY A 71 -14.80 -9.89 -15.04
C GLY A 71 -14.30 -10.37 -16.40
N GLN A 72 -13.13 -9.90 -16.86
CA GLN A 72 -12.41 -10.48 -18.00
C GLN A 72 -11.25 -11.33 -17.52
N TYR A 73 -11.59 -12.39 -16.83
CA TYR A 73 -10.64 -13.31 -16.24
C TYR A 73 -9.97 -14.20 -17.29
N HIS A 74 -8.67 -14.02 -17.47
CA HIS A 74 -7.79 -15.01 -18.04
C HIS A 74 -6.88 -15.55 -16.92
N GLU A 75 -7.09 -16.80 -16.53
CA GLU A 75 -6.18 -17.46 -15.59
C GLU A 75 -4.79 -17.53 -16.22
N TRP A 76 -3.90 -16.64 -15.78
CA TRP A 76 -2.54 -16.62 -16.28
C TRP A 76 -1.71 -17.71 -15.60
N ARG A 77 -1.39 -18.76 -16.37
CA ARG A 77 -0.51 -19.84 -15.98
C ARG A 77 0.87 -19.61 -16.58
N GLY A 78 1.72 -18.82 -15.92
CA GLY A 78 3.13 -18.88 -16.20
C GLY A 78 3.79 -17.69 -16.87
N GLY A 79 4.49 -16.93 -16.12
CA GLY A 79 5.70 -16.23 -16.45
C GLY A 79 6.81 -16.74 -15.55
N ARG A 80 8.03 -16.50 -15.93
CA ARG A 80 9.22 -17.01 -15.24
C ARG A 80 9.31 -16.57 -13.77
N TYR A 81 8.53 -15.57 -13.36
CA TYR A 81 8.62 -14.83 -12.10
C TYR A 81 7.37 -14.86 -11.19
N LEU A 82 6.18 -15.20 -11.71
CA LEU A 82 4.92 -15.09 -10.96
C LEU A 82 4.17 -16.43 -10.87
N LYS A 83 4.86 -17.51 -10.57
CA LYS A 83 4.28 -18.87 -10.56
C LYS A 83 3.04 -19.08 -9.68
N ARG A 84 2.58 -18.05 -8.92
CA ARG A 84 1.50 -18.19 -7.91
C ARG A 84 0.71 -16.88 -7.66
N ALA A 85 0.62 -15.96 -8.61
CA ALA A 85 -0.26 -14.78 -8.54
C ALA A 85 -1.36 -14.86 -9.59
N TYR A 86 -2.50 -14.24 -9.32
CA TYR A 86 -3.50 -13.95 -10.33
C TYR A 86 -3.20 -12.57 -10.91
N GLN A 87 -3.09 -12.47 -12.23
CA GLN A 87 -2.81 -11.21 -12.92
C GLN A 87 -4.02 -10.74 -13.71
N PHE A 88 -4.30 -9.45 -13.63
CA PHE A 88 -5.39 -8.78 -14.32
C PHE A 88 -4.91 -7.46 -14.90
N HIS A 89 -5.58 -7.03 -15.95
CA HIS A 89 -5.44 -5.71 -16.52
C HIS A 89 -6.79 -5.00 -16.43
N PHE A 90 -6.81 -3.86 -15.79
CA PHE A 90 -8.00 -3.04 -15.60
C PHE A 90 -7.87 -1.73 -16.36
N SER A 91 -8.89 -1.40 -17.16
CA SER A 91 -9.01 -0.12 -17.85
C SER A 91 -10.38 0.47 -17.58
N ARG A 92 -10.44 1.74 -17.18
CA ARG A 92 -11.70 2.48 -17.15
C ARG A 92 -12.05 2.99 -18.54
N LEU A 93 -13.34 3.07 -18.84
CA LEU A 93 -13.83 3.69 -20.08
C LEU A 93 -13.24 5.10 -20.22
N GLY A 94 -12.47 5.34 -21.29
CA GLY A 94 -11.80 6.61 -21.56
C GLY A 94 -10.37 6.75 -21.03
N GLU A 95 -9.84 5.79 -20.27
CA GLU A 95 -8.42 5.75 -19.88
C GLU A 95 -7.59 5.06 -20.97
N LYS A 96 -6.44 5.68 -21.33
CA LYS A 96 -5.52 5.14 -22.35
C LYS A 96 -4.57 4.09 -21.84
N GLN A 97 -4.48 3.89 -20.52
CA GLN A 97 -3.53 2.99 -19.89
C GLN A 97 -4.25 1.93 -19.05
N GLU A 98 -3.84 0.69 -19.28
CA GLU A 98 -4.25 -0.43 -18.44
C GLU A 98 -3.51 -0.40 -17.11
N THR A 99 -4.22 -0.67 -16.04
CA THR A 99 -3.66 -0.80 -14.69
C THR A 99 -3.45 -2.27 -14.39
N GLU A 100 -2.21 -2.66 -14.12
CA GLU A 100 -1.89 -4.04 -13.75
C GLU A 100 -2.25 -4.32 -12.29
N ILE A 101 -2.92 -5.45 -12.08
CA ILE A 101 -3.31 -5.94 -10.75
C ILE A 101 -2.75 -7.36 -10.58
N LEU A 102 -2.05 -7.58 -9.47
CA LEU A 102 -1.56 -8.88 -9.06
C LEU A 102 -2.18 -9.26 -7.72
N ILE A 103 -2.70 -10.47 -7.61
CA ILE A 103 -3.28 -10.98 -6.36
C ILE A 103 -2.43 -12.12 -5.83
N PHE A 104 -1.90 -11.95 -4.62
CA PHE A 104 -1.12 -12.94 -3.89
C PHE A 104 -1.90 -13.48 -2.68
N ASN A 105 -1.65 -14.71 -2.30
CA ASN A 105 -2.24 -15.29 -1.10
C ASN A 105 -1.27 -15.31 0.10
N SER A 106 -0.01 -14.92 -0.07
CA SER A 106 1.00 -14.84 0.98
C SER A 106 2.05 -13.77 0.63
N LEU A 107 2.54 -13.06 1.67
CA LEU A 107 3.66 -12.10 1.56
C LEU A 107 5.00 -12.76 1.24
N GLU A 108 5.18 -14.03 1.59
CA GLU A 108 6.39 -14.81 1.29
C GLU A 108 6.64 -14.97 -0.22
N ARG A 109 5.60 -14.75 -1.02
CA ARG A 109 5.66 -14.81 -2.48
C ARG A 109 6.02 -13.50 -3.14
N LEU A 110 6.08 -12.43 -2.36
CA LEU A 110 6.53 -11.13 -2.82
C LEU A 110 8.06 -11.11 -2.78
N ASP A 111 8.67 -11.28 -3.93
CA ASP A 111 10.11 -11.08 -4.11
C ASP A 111 10.34 -9.67 -4.67
N PRO A 112 10.95 -8.76 -3.87
CA PRO A 112 11.22 -7.40 -4.34
C PRO A 112 12.11 -7.32 -5.58
N SER A 113 13.00 -8.30 -5.78
CA SER A 113 13.91 -8.34 -6.93
C SER A 113 13.21 -8.53 -8.28
N GLU A 114 11.95 -8.97 -8.27
CA GLU A 114 11.12 -9.10 -9.47
C GLU A 114 10.58 -7.77 -9.99
N PHE A 115 10.73 -6.69 -9.21
CA PHE A 115 10.21 -5.37 -9.57
C PHE A 115 11.35 -4.37 -9.73
N PRO A 116 11.46 -3.70 -10.90
CA PRO A 116 12.51 -2.71 -11.14
C PRO A 116 12.27 -1.38 -10.43
N ASN A 117 11.07 -1.17 -9.90
CA ASN A 117 10.62 0.06 -9.28
C ASN A 117 10.50 -0.11 -7.76
N ASP A 118 10.38 1.02 -7.05
CA ASP A 118 10.12 1.01 -5.61
C ASP A 118 8.80 0.31 -5.26
N ILE A 119 8.78 -0.33 -4.10
CA ILE A 119 7.61 -1.04 -3.57
C ILE A 119 7.09 -0.30 -2.35
N PHE A 120 5.92 0.30 -2.47
CA PHE A 120 5.24 1.02 -1.39
C PHE A 120 4.23 0.11 -0.69
N ILE A 121 4.40 -0.09 0.60
CA ILE A 121 3.46 -0.81 1.45
C ILE A 121 2.35 0.15 1.89
N CYS A 122 1.13 -0.08 1.41
CA CYS A 122 -0.01 0.84 1.55
C CYS A 122 -1.08 0.35 2.54
N GLY A 123 -0.77 -0.66 3.34
CA GLY A 123 -1.63 -1.11 4.44
C GLY A 123 -2.61 -2.24 4.08
N GLY A 124 -3.60 -2.60 4.95
CA GLY A 124 -3.88 -2.02 6.27
C GLY A 124 -2.96 -2.50 7.39
N ALA A 125 -3.44 -2.39 8.62
CA ALA A 125 -2.69 -2.64 9.84
C ALA A 125 -1.90 -3.97 9.83
N ASP A 126 -2.54 -5.07 9.46
CA ASP A 126 -1.91 -6.40 9.39
C ASP A 126 -0.76 -6.45 8.37
N ILE A 127 -0.89 -5.73 7.24
CA ILE A 127 0.14 -5.67 6.21
C ILE A 127 1.31 -4.82 6.68
N TYR A 128 1.03 -3.68 7.32
CA TYR A 128 2.07 -2.86 7.93
C TYR A 128 2.85 -3.64 8.99
N ALA A 129 2.16 -4.33 9.91
CA ALA A 129 2.80 -5.10 10.97
C ALA A 129 3.78 -6.16 10.43
N GLN A 130 3.42 -6.82 9.32
CA GLN A 130 4.25 -7.85 8.70
C GLN A 130 5.40 -7.29 7.86
N MET A 131 5.22 -6.11 7.24
CA MET A 131 6.17 -5.58 6.26
C MET A 131 7.13 -4.53 6.83
N LEU A 132 6.78 -3.80 7.89
CA LEU A 132 7.66 -2.81 8.51
C LEU A 132 9.08 -3.32 8.80
N PRO A 133 9.28 -4.55 9.30
CA PRO A 133 10.64 -5.08 9.54
C PRO A 133 11.49 -5.23 8.27
N ARG A 134 10.88 -5.18 7.08
CA ARG A 134 11.53 -5.34 5.78
C ARG A 134 11.62 -4.04 4.98
N CYS A 135 11.04 -2.95 5.49
CA CYS A 135 11.06 -1.65 4.83
C CYS A 135 12.32 -0.88 5.19
N SER A 136 12.96 -0.25 4.21
CA SER A 136 14.09 0.67 4.41
C SER A 136 13.63 2.03 4.94
N ASP A 137 12.47 2.47 4.48
CA ASP A 137 11.93 3.80 4.71
C ASP A 137 10.47 3.74 5.16
N LEU A 138 10.07 4.71 5.97
CA LEU A 138 8.69 4.91 6.38
C LEU A 138 8.33 6.38 6.16
N TYR A 139 7.42 6.62 5.25
CA TYR A 139 6.80 7.93 5.04
C TYR A 139 5.48 7.98 5.77
N LEU A 140 5.40 8.81 6.80
CA LEU A 140 4.27 8.87 7.71
C LEU A 140 3.59 10.23 7.65
N THR A 141 2.31 10.25 7.29
CA THR A 141 1.44 11.40 7.55
C THR A 141 0.89 11.31 8.96
N LEU A 142 1.34 12.22 9.84
CA LEU A 142 0.88 12.35 11.21
C LEU A 142 -0.20 13.43 11.30
N VAL A 143 -1.44 13.02 11.44
CA VAL A 143 -2.60 13.92 11.65
C VAL A 143 -2.57 14.44 13.08
N LYS A 144 -2.57 15.77 13.27
CA LYS A 144 -2.36 16.47 14.55
C LYS A 144 -3.57 16.46 15.49
N ARG A 145 -4.32 15.37 15.49
CA ARG A 145 -5.46 15.15 16.40
C ARG A 145 -5.66 13.67 16.71
N GLU A 146 -6.33 13.37 17.78
CA GLU A 146 -6.86 12.04 18.05
C GLU A 146 -8.13 11.81 17.24
N VAL A 147 -8.39 10.56 16.87
CA VAL A 147 -9.54 10.14 16.07
C VAL A 147 -10.04 8.80 16.58
N GLU A 148 -11.35 8.62 16.63
CA GLU A 148 -11.94 7.31 16.88
C GLU A 148 -11.76 6.38 15.70
N GLY A 149 -11.43 5.09 15.96
CA GLY A 149 -11.22 4.10 14.90
C GLY A 149 -10.95 2.71 15.42
N ASP A 150 -10.92 1.76 14.49
CA ASP A 150 -10.79 0.32 14.75
C ASP A 150 -9.54 -0.29 14.12
N ALA A 151 -8.79 0.47 13.32
CA ALA A 151 -7.53 0.04 12.71
C ALA A 151 -6.40 0.98 13.16
N PHE A 152 -5.30 0.39 13.64
CA PHE A 152 -4.18 1.13 14.22
C PHE A 152 -2.88 0.84 13.48
N PHE A 153 -2.03 1.86 13.34
CA PHE A 153 -0.67 1.69 12.84
C PHE A 153 0.18 0.96 13.89
N PRO A 154 0.96 -0.07 13.50
CA PRO A 154 1.78 -0.81 14.45
C PRO A 154 2.93 0.05 15.02
N PRO A 155 3.50 -0.31 16.20
CA PRO A 155 4.71 0.31 16.71
C PRO A 155 5.87 0.19 15.71
N PHE A 156 6.66 1.25 15.57
CA PHE A 156 7.78 1.30 14.61
C PHE A 156 9.01 2.03 15.17
N GLU A 157 8.87 2.72 16.27
CA GLU A 157 9.87 3.64 16.83
C GLU A 157 11.15 2.94 17.29
N ASP A 158 11.07 1.65 17.63
CA ASP A 158 12.21 0.80 17.92
C ASP A 158 13.09 0.52 16.70
N ARG A 159 12.50 0.50 15.50
CA ARG A 159 13.16 0.15 14.23
C ARG A 159 13.53 1.34 13.39
N PHE A 160 12.81 2.43 13.51
CA PHE A 160 12.97 3.59 12.63
C PHE A 160 13.42 4.82 13.40
N VAL A 161 14.19 5.68 12.73
CA VAL A 161 14.65 6.98 13.23
C VAL A 161 14.16 8.07 12.28
N LEU A 162 13.67 9.18 12.82
CA LEU A 162 13.30 10.35 12.03
C LEU A 162 14.52 10.85 11.25
N ALA A 163 14.40 10.91 9.95
CA ALA A 163 15.40 11.43 9.04
C ALA A 163 15.05 12.87 8.60
N GLU A 164 13.78 13.14 8.32
CA GLU A 164 13.37 14.44 7.78
C GLU A 164 11.90 14.73 8.12
N GLU A 165 11.59 15.99 8.36
CA GLU A 165 10.23 16.54 8.33
C GLU A 165 10.00 17.17 6.96
N ILE A 166 9.26 16.48 6.08
CA ILE A 166 9.03 16.91 4.69
C ILE A 166 8.04 18.07 4.62
N SER A 167 7.03 18.07 5.48
CA SER A 167 5.97 19.08 5.52
C SER A 167 5.37 19.21 6.91
N ASP A 168 5.06 20.44 7.29
CA ASP A 168 4.30 20.76 8.50
C ASP A 168 3.17 21.74 8.16
N THR A 169 1.93 21.33 8.39
CA THR A 169 0.71 22.09 8.20
C THR A 169 -0.06 22.21 9.52
N PRO A 170 -1.08 23.08 9.63
CA PRO A 170 -1.92 23.10 10.83
C PRO A 170 -2.61 21.76 11.17
N GLU A 171 -2.92 20.93 10.14
CA GLU A 171 -3.69 19.71 10.32
C GLU A 171 -2.82 18.44 10.40
N PHE A 172 -1.66 18.41 9.74
CA PHE A 172 -0.80 17.23 9.67
C PHE A 172 0.66 17.56 9.40
N LYS A 173 1.54 16.60 9.69
CA LYS A 173 2.94 16.55 9.24
C LYS A 173 3.16 15.40 8.29
N ILE A 174 4.09 15.54 7.36
CA ILE A 174 4.66 14.44 6.59
C ILE A 174 6.09 14.23 7.07
N LEU A 175 6.35 13.04 7.60
CA LEU A 175 7.60 12.65 8.24
C LEU A 175 8.24 11.50 7.47
N HIS A 176 9.52 11.59 7.22
CA HIS A 176 10.32 10.50 6.67
C HIS A 176 11.19 9.89 7.78
N TYR A 177 11.06 8.59 7.94
CA TYR A 177 11.87 7.78 8.85
C TYR A 177 12.69 6.77 8.06
N GLN A 178 13.90 6.46 8.54
CA GLN A 178 14.79 5.45 7.99
C GLN A 178 14.97 4.30 8.96
N HIS A 179 15.07 3.09 8.43
CA HIS A 179 15.28 1.90 9.24
C HIS A 179 16.70 1.91 9.85
N ARG A 180 16.82 1.69 11.16
CA ARG A 180 18.10 1.79 11.92
C ARG A 180 19.19 0.85 11.41
N SER A 181 18.83 -0.40 11.05
CA SER A 181 19.82 -1.41 10.64
C SER A 181 20.31 -1.25 9.20
N LEU A 182 19.62 -0.46 8.37
CA LEU A 182 20.02 -0.25 6.97
C LEU A 182 20.93 0.98 6.80
N LYS A 183 21.12 1.80 7.84
CA LYS A 183 22.14 2.86 7.88
C LYS A 183 23.57 2.31 8.09
N ALA A 184 23.71 1.13 8.67
CA ALA A 184 25.03 0.56 9.03
C ALA A 184 25.83 -0.02 7.84
N THR A 185 25.27 -0.04 6.62
CA THR A 185 25.93 -0.60 5.43
C THR A 185 26.39 0.46 4.41
N ALA A 186 26.28 1.75 4.75
CA ALA A 186 26.63 2.87 3.86
C ALA A 186 27.83 3.71 4.34
N GLU A 187 28.65 3.16 5.28
CA GLU A 187 29.96 3.73 5.69
C GLU A 187 31.11 2.86 5.19
#